data_33c4e26d4d3fb8d43920cba1036d6338
#
_entry.id   33c4e26d4d3fb8d43920cba1036d6338
#
_cell.length_a   1.000
_cell.length_b   1.000
_cell.length_c   1.000
_cell.angle_alpha   90.00
_cell.angle_beta   90.00
_cell.angle_gamma   90.00
#
_symmetry.space_group_name_H-M   'P 1'
#
loop_
_entity.id
_entity.type
_entity.pdbx_description
1 polymer ?
#
loop_
_entity_poly.entity_id
_entity_poly.type
_entity_poly.pdbx_seq_one_letter_code
_entity_poly.pdbx_strand_id
1 'polypeptide(L)'
;MKKVITYGTYDLFHQGHYNLLKRAKELGDYLIVGVTSDYFDKSRGKFNVRDSLMTRIENVKATGFADEIVVEEYFGQKIDDIKKYGVDIFTVGSDWKGYFDYLDKYCHVVYLERTKGISSTQIRNINNLRLGIVGNESILDRFLDELKFVSGVEVAGVYAADEGEYSEYKSIKYKDLERYETYEALLSCADAVYI
;
A
#
# COMPACT_ATOMS: atom_id res chain seq x y z
N MET A 1 20.26 -26.16 5.00
CA MET A 1 18.88 -25.62 5.01
C MET A 1 18.96 -24.18 4.55
N LYS A 2 18.44 -23.90 3.37
CA LYS A 2 18.46 -22.59 2.74
C LYS A 2 17.32 -21.73 3.27
N LYS A 3 17.63 -20.62 3.92
CA LYS A 3 16.66 -19.73 4.56
C LYS A 3 16.32 -18.54 3.67
N VAL A 4 15.03 -18.29 3.52
CA VAL A 4 14.47 -17.18 2.74
C VAL A 4 13.72 -16.26 3.67
N ILE A 5 13.82 -14.95 3.47
CA ILE A 5 12.99 -13.95 4.16
C ILE A 5 12.28 -13.04 3.18
N THR A 6 11.04 -12.72 3.47
CA THR A 6 10.24 -11.73 2.72
C THR A 6 9.48 -10.82 3.68
N TYR A 7 9.16 -9.60 3.24
CA TYR A 7 8.43 -8.63 4.06
C TYR A 7 7.25 -8.03 3.29
N GLY A 8 6.20 -7.72 4.02
CA GLY A 8 5.05 -7.05 3.46
C GLY A 8 4.04 -6.61 4.52
N THR A 9 3.13 -5.73 4.14
CA THR A 9 1.99 -5.38 4.99
C THR A 9 0.94 -6.50 4.98
N TYR A 10 0.74 -7.16 3.84
CA TYR A 10 -0.27 -8.22 3.60
C TYR A 10 -1.70 -7.81 3.90
N ASP A 11 -2.00 -6.51 3.74
CA ASP A 11 -3.34 -5.94 3.92
C ASP A 11 -4.32 -6.40 2.83
N LEU A 12 -5.59 -6.67 3.21
CA LEU A 12 -6.60 -7.20 2.29
C LEU A 12 -6.06 -8.40 1.51
N PHE A 13 -5.67 -9.44 2.22
CA PHE A 13 -4.95 -10.58 1.68
C PHE A 13 -5.59 -11.12 0.39
N HIS A 14 -4.81 -11.21 -0.68
CA HIS A 14 -5.30 -11.55 -2.02
C HIS A 14 -4.36 -12.52 -2.74
N GLN A 15 -4.78 -13.01 -3.92
CA GLN A 15 -4.03 -13.98 -4.72
C GLN A 15 -2.59 -13.53 -5.04
N GLY A 16 -2.34 -12.21 -5.16
CA GLY A 16 -0.98 -11.68 -5.35
C GLY A 16 -0.05 -11.96 -4.18
N HIS A 17 -0.55 -11.79 -2.94
CA HIS A 17 0.18 -12.14 -1.73
C HIS A 17 0.42 -13.65 -1.62
N TYR A 18 -0.61 -14.46 -1.89
CA TYR A 18 -0.49 -15.91 -1.91
C TYR A 18 0.59 -16.38 -2.88
N ASN A 19 0.57 -15.88 -4.11
CA ASN A 19 1.55 -16.24 -5.15
C ASN A 19 2.97 -15.79 -4.79
N LEU A 20 3.13 -14.61 -4.18
CA LEU A 20 4.42 -14.12 -3.68
C LEU A 20 5.00 -15.08 -2.63
N LEU A 21 4.20 -15.44 -1.61
CA LEU A 21 4.62 -16.33 -0.54
C LEU A 21 4.95 -17.73 -1.05
N LYS A 22 4.14 -18.26 -1.97
CA LYS A 22 4.41 -19.55 -2.63
C LYS A 22 5.76 -19.54 -3.33
N ARG A 23 6.01 -18.54 -4.19
CA ARG A 23 7.28 -18.41 -4.94
C ARG A 23 8.46 -18.14 -4.00
N ALA A 24 8.26 -17.38 -2.93
CA ALA A 24 9.29 -17.17 -1.91
C ALA A 24 9.68 -18.49 -1.23
N LYS A 25 8.70 -19.34 -0.90
CA LYS A 25 8.95 -20.68 -0.33
C LYS A 25 9.73 -21.60 -1.28
N GLU A 26 9.47 -21.48 -2.59
CA GLU A 26 10.17 -22.27 -3.63
C GLU A 26 11.66 -21.91 -3.78
N LEU A 27 12.13 -20.76 -3.22
CA LEU A 27 13.53 -20.34 -3.26
C LEU A 27 14.41 -21.05 -2.24
N GLY A 28 13.83 -21.69 -1.20
CA GLY A 28 14.58 -22.35 -0.16
C GLY A 28 13.77 -23.32 0.70
N ASP A 29 14.42 -23.83 1.74
CA ASP A 29 13.86 -24.86 2.60
C ASP A 29 13.01 -24.25 3.73
N TYR A 30 13.34 -23.05 4.18
CA TYR A 30 12.75 -22.37 5.33
C TYR A 30 12.39 -20.92 4.98
N LEU A 31 11.10 -20.56 5.08
CA LEU A 31 10.60 -19.23 4.77
C LEU A 31 10.23 -18.47 6.04
N ILE A 32 10.86 -17.33 6.24
CA ILE A 32 10.51 -16.34 7.26
C ILE A 32 9.69 -15.25 6.61
N VAL A 33 8.55 -14.90 7.19
CA VAL A 33 7.70 -13.84 6.67
C VAL A 33 7.59 -12.71 7.69
N GLY A 34 8.10 -11.54 7.33
CA GLY A 34 7.95 -10.31 8.12
C GLY A 34 6.63 -9.62 7.77
N VAL A 35 5.73 -9.47 8.75
CA VAL A 35 4.50 -8.70 8.62
C VAL A 35 4.70 -7.34 9.26
N THR A 36 4.53 -6.27 8.49
CA THR A 36 4.77 -4.90 8.97
C THR A 36 3.73 -4.50 10.01
N SER A 37 4.16 -3.97 11.16
CA SER A 37 3.24 -3.47 12.20
C SER A 37 2.47 -2.24 11.74
N ASP A 38 1.29 -2.00 12.35
CA ASP A 38 0.46 -0.82 12.05
C ASP A 38 1.20 0.48 12.38
N TYR A 39 1.98 0.47 13.46
CA TYR A 39 2.82 1.61 13.85
C TYR A 39 3.88 1.91 12.80
N PHE A 40 4.59 0.89 12.33
CA PHE A 40 5.66 1.08 11.35
C PHE A 40 5.11 1.43 9.96
N ASP A 41 3.98 0.87 9.54
CA ASP A 41 3.29 1.30 8.31
C ASP A 41 2.91 2.79 8.37
N LYS A 42 2.35 3.26 9.49
CA LYS A 42 2.03 4.69 9.70
C LYS A 42 3.27 5.58 9.68
N SER A 43 4.37 5.16 10.31
CA SER A 43 5.64 5.92 10.31
C SER A 43 6.24 6.10 8.91
N ARG A 44 5.88 5.22 7.97
CA ARG A 44 6.27 5.28 6.56
C ARG A 44 5.24 5.98 5.67
N GLY A 45 4.21 6.58 6.26
CA GLY A 45 3.16 7.28 5.53
C GLY A 45 2.05 6.38 4.95
N LYS A 46 1.96 5.12 5.39
CA LYS A 46 0.92 4.19 4.95
C LYS A 46 -0.19 4.14 5.99
N PHE A 47 -1.22 4.98 5.79
CA PHE A 47 -2.32 5.16 6.74
C PHE A 47 -3.58 4.35 6.40
N ASN A 48 -3.64 3.76 5.22
CA ASN A 48 -4.85 3.13 4.66
C ASN A 48 -4.88 1.60 4.80
N VAL A 49 -4.19 1.07 5.80
CA VAL A 49 -4.25 -0.36 6.15
C VAL A 49 -5.59 -0.64 6.82
N ARG A 50 -6.34 -1.65 6.32
CA ARG A 50 -7.68 -2.00 6.81
C ARG A 50 -7.68 -3.15 7.80
N ASP A 51 -6.92 -4.20 7.49
CA ASP A 51 -6.85 -5.38 8.33
C ASP A 51 -5.92 -5.14 9.52
N SER A 52 -6.34 -5.56 10.71
CA SER A 52 -5.48 -5.53 11.89
C SER A 52 -4.20 -6.36 11.68
N LEU A 53 -3.13 -6.03 12.41
CA LEU A 53 -1.89 -6.81 12.35
C LEU A 53 -2.15 -8.30 12.59
N MET A 54 -3.00 -8.64 13.57
CA MET A 54 -3.34 -10.03 13.86
C MET A 54 -4.03 -10.73 12.69
N THR A 55 -5.02 -10.08 12.06
CA THR A 55 -5.70 -10.62 10.88
C THR A 55 -4.70 -10.87 9.75
N ARG A 56 -3.76 -9.95 9.52
CA ARG A 56 -2.74 -10.08 8.48
C ARG A 56 -1.77 -11.23 8.75
N ILE A 57 -1.37 -11.42 10.01
CA ILE A 57 -0.56 -12.56 10.46
C ILE A 57 -1.31 -13.88 10.26
N GLU A 58 -2.58 -13.94 10.65
CA GLU A 58 -3.42 -15.14 10.48
C GLU A 58 -3.59 -15.51 9.01
N ASN A 59 -3.81 -14.53 8.13
CA ASN A 59 -3.90 -14.73 6.69
C ASN A 59 -2.59 -15.31 6.11
N VAL A 60 -1.44 -14.78 6.52
CA VAL A 60 -0.13 -15.32 6.12
C VAL A 60 0.04 -16.75 6.63
N LYS A 61 -0.26 -17.00 7.90
CA LYS A 61 -0.16 -18.33 8.53
C LYS A 61 -1.07 -19.35 7.83
N ALA A 62 -2.28 -18.95 7.47
CA ALA A 62 -3.25 -19.81 6.79
C ALA A 62 -2.79 -20.32 5.41
N THR A 63 -1.81 -19.66 4.78
CA THR A 63 -1.23 -20.14 3.51
C THR A 63 -0.41 -21.43 3.68
N GLY A 64 0.10 -21.70 4.87
CA GLY A 64 0.98 -22.83 5.15
C GLY A 64 2.39 -22.73 4.56
N PHE A 65 2.77 -21.58 3.95
CA PHE A 65 4.09 -21.40 3.35
C PHE A 65 5.14 -20.88 4.34
N ALA A 66 4.71 -20.06 5.31
CA ALA A 66 5.61 -19.49 6.31
C ALA A 66 5.99 -20.53 7.38
N ASP A 67 7.27 -20.79 7.54
CA ASP A 67 7.80 -21.60 8.65
C ASP A 67 7.94 -20.76 9.92
N GLU A 68 8.24 -19.47 9.76
CA GLU A 68 8.30 -18.49 10.84
C GLU A 68 7.70 -17.16 10.41
N ILE A 69 7.02 -16.48 11.35
CA ILE A 69 6.45 -15.15 11.13
C ILE A 69 7.04 -14.20 12.16
N VAL A 70 7.57 -13.08 11.69
CA VAL A 70 8.11 -12.00 12.52
C VAL A 70 7.34 -10.70 12.27
N VAL A 71 7.32 -9.80 13.24
CA VAL A 71 6.71 -8.47 13.08
C VAL A 71 7.80 -7.47 12.72
N GLU A 72 7.59 -6.71 11.66
CA GLU A 72 8.49 -5.61 11.27
C GLU A 72 8.04 -4.32 11.96
N GLU A 73 8.94 -3.74 12.77
CA GLU A 73 8.60 -2.60 13.64
C GLU A 73 9.47 -1.36 13.43
N TYR A 74 10.65 -1.47 12.76
CA TYR A 74 11.58 -0.35 12.62
C TYR A 74 12.42 -0.40 11.34
N PHE A 75 12.96 0.77 10.98
CA PHE A 75 13.92 0.91 9.89
C PHE A 75 15.23 0.17 10.21
N GLY A 76 15.71 -0.63 9.27
CA GLY A 76 16.93 -1.41 9.45
C GLY A 76 16.72 -2.84 9.96
N GLN A 77 15.54 -3.18 10.46
CA GLN A 77 15.23 -4.52 10.99
C GLN A 77 15.53 -5.63 9.97
N LYS A 78 15.38 -5.38 8.68
CA LYS A 78 15.72 -6.36 7.64
C LYS A 78 17.17 -6.83 7.73
N ILE A 79 18.10 -5.92 8.02
CA ILE A 79 19.53 -6.26 8.20
C ILE A 79 19.73 -7.07 9.49
N ASP A 80 19.07 -6.67 10.58
CA ASP A 80 19.16 -7.34 11.86
C ASP A 80 18.61 -8.76 11.78
N ASP A 81 17.45 -8.93 11.13
CA ASP A 81 16.82 -10.24 10.94
C ASP A 81 17.63 -11.13 10.00
N ILE A 82 18.18 -10.59 8.89
CA ILE A 82 19.08 -11.36 8.01
C ILE A 82 20.26 -11.94 8.80
N LYS A 83 20.88 -11.12 9.64
CA LYS A 83 22.01 -11.57 10.48
C LYS A 83 21.56 -12.54 11.58
N LYS A 84 20.49 -12.22 12.28
CA LYS A 84 19.95 -13.02 13.39
C LYS A 84 19.57 -14.43 12.96
N TYR A 85 18.89 -14.54 11.83
CA TYR A 85 18.40 -15.83 11.33
C TYR A 85 19.38 -16.54 10.39
N GLY A 86 20.48 -15.88 9.98
CA GLY A 86 21.42 -16.41 8.98
C GLY A 86 20.71 -16.66 7.65
N VAL A 87 20.06 -15.61 7.12
CA VAL A 87 19.26 -15.68 5.89
C VAL A 87 20.15 -15.75 4.66
N ASP A 88 19.87 -16.66 3.76
CA ASP A 88 20.57 -16.83 2.48
C ASP A 88 19.95 -15.94 1.37
N ILE A 89 18.61 -15.79 1.37
CA ILE A 89 17.89 -15.03 0.34
C ILE A 89 16.89 -14.06 0.98
N PHE A 90 17.00 -12.79 0.60
CA PHE A 90 15.94 -11.81 0.77
C PHE A 90 15.11 -11.71 -0.51
N THR A 91 13.77 -11.74 -0.42
CA THR A 91 12.92 -11.64 -1.60
C THR A 91 11.72 -10.73 -1.38
N VAL A 92 11.35 -10.00 -2.42
CA VAL A 92 10.16 -9.14 -2.50
C VAL A 92 9.63 -9.08 -3.93
N GLY A 93 8.48 -8.47 -4.13
CA GLY A 93 7.92 -8.25 -5.46
C GLY A 93 8.78 -7.33 -6.34
N SER A 94 8.70 -7.51 -7.65
CA SER A 94 9.46 -6.73 -8.65
C SER A 94 9.14 -5.22 -8.65
N ASP A 95 8.05 -4.79 -8.03
CA ASP A 95 7.75 -3.36 -7.80
C ASP A 95 8.84 -2.62 -7.01
N TRP A 96 9.65 -3.38 -6.25
CA TRP A 96 10.75 -2.88 -5.40
C TRP A 96 12.12 -3.05 -6.04
N LYS A 97 12.18 -3.39 -7.33
CA LYS A 97 13.44 -3.66 -8.01
C LYS A 97 14.42 -2.48 -7.87
N GLY A 98 15.63 -2.80 -7.39
CA GLY A 98 16.69 -1.82 -7.10
C GLY A 98 16.63 -1.19 -5.72
N TYR A 99 15.46 -1.17 -5.06
CA TYR A 99 15.31 -0.50 -3.75
C TYR A 99 16.03 -1.23 -2.62
N PHE A 100 16.14 -2.56 -2.69
CA PHE A 100 16.75 -3.40 -1.68
C PHE A 100 18.12 -3.96 -2.06
N ASP A 101 18.75 -3.51 -3.14
CA ASP A 101 20.05 -3.98 -3.60
C ASP A 101 21.16 -3.78 -2.55
N TYR A 102 20.99 -2.82 -1.63
CA TYR A 102 21.91 -2.62 -0.51
C TYR A 102 22.01 -3.84 0.44
N LEU A 103 21.02 -4.75 0.40
CA LEU A 103 21.02 -5.99 1.18
C LEU A 103 21.93 -7.08 0.57
N ASP A 104 22.37 -6.95 -0.70
CA ASP A 104 23.30 -7.91 -1.34
C ASP A 104 24.64 -8.07 -0.58
N LYS A 105 24.95 -7.11 0.29
CA LYS A 105 26.11 -7.22 1.22
C LYS A 105 25.94 -8.28 2.31
N TYR A 106 24.69 -8.72 2.55
CA TYR A 106 24.34 -9.59 3.66
C TYR A 106 23.74 -10.93 3.21
N CYS A 107 22.98 -10.94 2.11
CA CYS A 107 22.35 -12.13 1.55
C CYS A 107 22.02 -11.88 0.06
N HIS A 108 21.66 -12.91 -0.67
CA HIS A 108 21.26 -12.76 -2.07
C HIS A 108 19.87 -12.12 -2.20
N VAL A 109 19.74 -11.03 -2.99
CA VAL A 109 18.47 -10.34 -3.21
C VAL A 109 17.80 -10.87 -4.48
N VAL A 110 16.52 -11.30 -4.36
CA VAL A 110 15.72 -11.82 -5.47
C VAL A 110 14.42 -11.03 -5.59
N TYR A 111 14.14 -10.49 -6.76
CA TYR A 111 12.88 -9.80 -7.06
C TYR A 111 11.94 -10.73 -7.82
N LEU A 112 10.78 -11.03 -7.23
CA LEU A 112 9.79 -11.93 -7.81
C LEU A 112 8.82 -11.15 -8.70
N GLU A 113 8.53 -11.68 -9.87
CA GLU A 113 7.56 -11.09 -10.79
C GLU A 113 6.19 -10.88 -10.12
N ARG A 114 5.61 -9.71 -10.36
CA ARG A 114 4.29 -9.36 -9.82
C ARG A 114 3.18 -10.17 -10.49
N THR A 115 2.22 -10.61 -9.70
CA THR A 115 0.96 -11.14 -10.22
C THR A 115 0.15 -10.00 -10.82
N LYS A 116 -0.10 -10.03 -12.13
CA LYS A 116 -0.86 -9.00 -12.84
C LYS A 116 -2.34 -9.04 -12.44
N GLY A 117 -2.99 -7.87 -12.49
CA GLY A 117 -4.44 -7.76 -12.36
C GLY A 117 -5.01 -7.77 -10.94
N ILE A 118 -4.16 -7.82 -9.90
CA ILE A 118 -4.64 -7.73 -8.51
C ILE A 118 -3.65 -6.98 -7.61
N SER A 119 -4.18 -6.11 -6.76
CA SER A 119 -3.43 -5.44 -5.69
C SER A 119 -4.36 -4.99 -4.57
N SER A 120 -3.81 -4.82 -3.36
CA SER A 120 -4.58 -4.26 -2.23
C SER A 120 -5.15 -2.87 -2.56
N THR A 121 -4.47 -2.08 -3.38
CA THR A 121 -4.97 -0.78 -3.85
C THR A 121 -6.19 -0.95 -4.73
N GLN A 122 -6.19 -1.88 -5.70
CA GLN A 122 -7.36 -2.15 -6.52
C GLN A 122 -8.54 -2.65 -5.69
N ILE A 123 -8.30 -3.55 -4.71
CA ILE A 123 -9.34 -4.06 -3.83
C ILE A 123 -9.92 -2.93 -2.95
N ARG A 124 -9.07 -2.04 -2.44
CA ARG A 124 -9.53 -0.86 -1.69
C ARG A 124 -10.43 0.02 -2.54
N ASN A 125 -10.03 0.29 -3.77
CA ASN A 125 -10.76 1.18 -4.68
C ASN A 125 -12.13 0.63 -5.10
N ILE A 126 -12.29 -0.69 -5.22
CA ILE A 126 -13.59 -1.31 -5.52
C ILE A 126 -14.63 -1.04 -4.42
N ASN A 127 -14.18 -0.92 -3.17
CA ASN A 127 -15.05 -0.74 -1.99
C ASN A 127 -14.96 0.67 -1.39
N ASN A 128 -14.30 1.61 -2.08
CA ASN A 128 -14.22 2.98 -1.60
C ASN A 128 -15.51 3.75 -1.91
N LEU A 129 -15.96 4.54 -0.94
CA LEU A 129 -16.95 5.58 -1.16
C LEU A 129 -16.34 6.63 -2.11
N ARG A 130 -16.94 6.85 -3.25
CA ARG A 130 -16.54 7.88 -4.20
C ARG A 130 -17.13 9.21 -3.77
N LEU A 131 -16.25 10.10 -3.31
CA LEU A 131 -16.65 11.39 -2.74
C LEU A 131 -16.40 12.52 -3.74
N GLY A 132 -17.46 13.22 -4.14
CA GLY A 132 -17.38 14.48 -4.84
C GLY A 132 -17.11 15.62 -3.86
N ILE A 133 -16.31 16.60 -4.24
CA ILE A 133 -16.04 17.78 -3.41
C ILE A 133 -16.54 19.04 -4.14
N VAL A 134 -17.36 19.81 -3.44
CA VAL A 134 -17.84 21.12 -3.91
C VAL A 134 -17.25 22.19 -3.02
N GLY A 135 -16.53 23.12 -3.60
CA GLY A 135 -15.96 24.22 -2.82
C GLY A 135 -14.76 24.88 -3.48
N ASN A 136 -14.20 25.86 -2.76
CA ASN A 136 -13.02 26.57 -3.17
C ASN A 136 -11.72 25.83 -2.79
N GLU A 137 -10.57 26.36 -3.21
CA GLU A 137 -9.25 25.77 -2.97
C GLU A 137 -8.90 25.58 -1.49
N SER A 138 -9.33 26.46 -0.60
CA SER A 138 -9.05 26.36 0.84
C SER A 138 -9.74 25.13 1.44
N ILE A 139 -10.95 24.83 1.00
CA ILE A 139 -11.69 23.62 1.39
C ILE A 139 -10.99 22.38 0.84
N LEU A 140 -10.58 22.41 -0.43
CA LEU A 140 -9.86 21.31 -1.07
C LEU A 140 -8.55 20.99 -0.38
N ASP A 141 -7.72 22.01 -0.07
CA ASP A 141 -6.44 21.81 0.59
C ASP A 141 -6.59 21.11 1.93
N ARG A 142 -7.46 21.64 2.77
CA ARG A 142 -7.71 21.08 4.09
C ARG A 142 -8.27 19.67 4.01
N PHE A 143 -9.27 19.48 3.17
CA PHE A 143 -9.95 18.20 3.05
C PHE A 143 -9.02 17.10 2.52
N LEU A 144 -8.25 17.39 1.47
CA LEU A 144 -7.32 16.42 0.88
C LEU A 144 -6.17 16.06 1.84
N ASP A 145 -5.73 16.99 2.67
CA ASP A 145 -4.72 16.70 3.70
C ASP A 145 -5.28 15.80 4.80
N GLU A 146 -6.53 15.98 5.21
CA GLU A 146 -7.20 15.13 6.20
C GLU A 146 -7.57 13.75 5.59
N LEU A 147 -7.93 13.70 4.32
CA LEU A 147 -8.34 12.45 3.65
C LEU A 147 -7.22 11.41 3.56
N LYS A 148 -5.96 11.84 3.63
CA LYS A 148 -4.79 10.93 3.70
C LYS A 148 -4.86 9.98 4.90
N PHE A 149 -5.58 10.36 5.95
CA PHE A 149 -5.77 9.58 7.18
C PHE A 149 -7.06 8.76 7.20
N VAL A 150 -7.91 8.91 6.16
CA VAL A 150 -9.19 8.20 6.04
C VAL A 150 -9.07 7.05 5.07
N SER A 151 -9.47 5.85 5.49
CA SER A 151 -9.52 4.68 4.61
C SER A 151 -10.94 4.45 4.10
N GLY A 152 -11.07 3.92 2.88
CA GLY A 152 -12.38 3.59 2.30
C GLY A 152 -13.07 4.74 1.60
N VAL A 153 -12.37 5.84 1.36
CA VAL A 153 -12.86 6.99 0.58
C VAL A 153 -11.86 7.30 -0.53
N GLU A 154 -12.35 7.62 -1.72
CA GLU A 154 -11.56 8.19 -2.80
C GLU A 154 -12.27 9.42 -3.35
N VAL A 155 -11.51 10.41 -3.83
CA VAL A 155 -12.09 11.59 -4.45
C VAL A 155 -12.52 11.25 -5.87
N ALA A 156 -13.82 11.31 -6.15
CA ALA A 156 -14.38 11.10 -7.48
C ALA A 156 -14.08 12.29 -8.41
N GLY A 157 -13.96 13.48 -7.82
CA GLY A 157 -13.64 14.71 -8.52
C GLY A 157 -14.12 15.95 -7.76
N VAL A 158 -13.92 17.10 -8.36
CA VAL A 158 -14.19 18.40 -7.75
C VAL A 158 -15.06 19.27 -8.66
N TYR A 159 -15.94 20.04 -8.06
CA TYR A 159 -16.70 21.10 -8.70
C TYR A 159 -16.51 22.40 -7.92
N ALA A 160 -16.06 23.46 -8.62
CA ALA A 160 -15.93 24.80 -8.05
C ALA A 160 -16.92 25.73 -8.76
N ALA A 161 -17.83 26.33 -7.98
CA ALA A 161 -18.86 27.21 -8.51
C ALA A 161 -18.32 28.58 -8.99
N ASP A 162 -17.15 29.00 -8.50
CA ASP A 162 -16.51 30.27 -8.87
C ASP A 162 -15.28 30.04 -9.74
N GLU A 163 -15.33 30.46 -10.98
CA GLU A 163 -14.24 30.36 -11.97
C GLU A 163 -13.04 31.31 -11.69
N GLY A 164 -13.11 32.16 -10.64
CA GLY A 164 -12.27 33.35 -10.51
C GLY A 164 -10.87 33.17 -9.93
N GLU A 165 -10.53 32.09 -9.23
CA GLU A 165 -9.33 32.02 -8.40
C GLU A 165 -8.47 30.75 -8.54
N TYR A 166 -8.61 29.97 -9.58
CA TYR A 166 -7.66 28.90 -9.84
C TYR A 166 -6.40 29.43 -10.50
N SER A 167 -5.39 29.73 -9.69
CA SER A 167 -4.07 30.12 -10.22
C SER A 167 -3.39 28.94 -10.91
N GLU A 168 -2.60 29.23 -11.94
CA GLU A 168 -1.79 28.26 -12.72
C GLU A 168 -0.91 27.36 -11.82
N TYR A 169 -0.43 27.88 -10.70
CA TYR A 169 0.39 27.18 -9.71
C TYR A 169 -0.41 26.07 -8.97
N LYS A 170 -1.67 26.30 -8.71
CA LYS A 170 -2.55 25.37 -7.96
C LYS A 170 -3.12 24.27 -8.86
N SER A 171 -3.21 24.50 -10.16
CA SER A 171 -3.57 23.46 -11.13
C SER A 171 -2.57 22.31 -11.16
N ILE A 172 -1.31 22.56 -10.80
CA ILE A 172 -0.23 21.56 -10.73
C ILE A 172 -0.39 20.65 -9.49
N LYS A 173 -0.83 21.21 -8.34
CA LYS A 173 -1.01 20.45 -7.09
C LYS A 173 -2.13 19.42 -7.19
N TYR A 174 -3.15 19.70 -7.98
CA TYR A 174 -4.36 18.86 -8.13
C TYR A 174 -4.56 18.34 -9.55
N LYS A 175 -3.48 18.23 -10.33
CA LYS A 175 -3.51 17.77 -11.72
C LYS A 175 -4.14 16.40 -11.92
N ASP A 176 -4.12 15.57 -10.88
CA ASP A 176 -4.64 14.21 -10.92
C ASP A 176 -6.10 14.11 -10.45
N LEU A 177 -6.72 15.25 -10.05
CA LEU A 177 -8.13 15.31 -9.68
C LEU A 177 -8.97 15.68 -10.90
N GLU A 178 -10.01 14.88 -11.16
CA GLU A 178 -10.98 15.16 -12.22
C GLU A 178 -11.83 16.37 -11.84
N ARG A 179 -12.00 17.30 -12.79
CA ARG A 179 -12.80 18.51 -12.62
C ARG A 179 -14.07 18.41 -13.45
N TYR A 180 -15.17 18.73 -12.82
CA TYR A 180 -16.46 18.73 -13.46
C TYR A 180 -16.93 20.17 -13.69
N GLU A 181 -17.45 20.44 -14.90
CA GLU A 181 -17.97 21.75 -15.28
C GLU A 181 -19.34 22.05 -14.67
N THR A 182 -20.05 21.00 -14.24
CA THR A 182 -21.37 21.13 -13.62
C THR A 182 -21.49 20.28 -12.38
N TYR A 183 -22.34 20.71 -11.45
CA TYR A 183 -22.64 19.96 -10.23
C TYR A 183 -23.30 18.60 -10.54
N GLU A 184 -24.18 18.56 -11.54
CA GLU A 184 -24.85 17.34 -11.98
C GLU A 184 -23.86 16.30 -12.52
N ALA A 185 -22.83 16.75 -13.25
CA ALA A 185 -21.77 15.86 -13.73
C ALA A 185 -20.99 15.22 -12.57
N LEU A 186 -20.64 16.00 -11.54
CA LEU A 186 -20.00 15.48 -10.33
C LEU A 186 -20.91 14.47 -9.62
N LEU A 187 -22.21 14.79 -9.46
CA LEU A 187 -23.18 13.89 -8.80
C LEU A 187 -23.31 12.55 -9.52
N SER A 188 -23.19 12.52 -10.84
CA SER A 188 -23.29 11.28 -11.62
C SER A 188 -22.15 10.29 -11.37
N CYS A 189 -21.02 10.76 -10.82
CA CYS A 189 -19.82 9.97 -10.58
C CYS A 189 -19.53 9.72 -9.10
N ALA A 190 -20.22 10.40 -8.19
CA ALA A 190 -19.97 10.33 -6.75
C ALA A 190 -21.09 9.59 -6.01
N ASP A 191 -20.74 8.85 -4.98
CA ASP A 191 -21.68 8.18 -4.07
C ASP A 191 -22.17 9.16 -2.98
N ALA A 192 -21.35 10.16 -2.66
CA ALA A 192 -21.62 11.22 -1.72
C ALA A 192 -20.91 12.51 -2.14
N VAL A 193 -21.39 13.65 -1.66
CA VAL A 193 -20.78 14.97 -1.93
C VAL A 193 -20.53 15.70 -0.62
N TYR A 194 -19.33 16.25 -0.51
CA TYR A 194 -18.96 17.21 0.54
C TYR A 194 -19.10 18.63 -0.01
N ILE A 195 -19.81 19.50 0.72
CA ILE A 195 -20.10 20.90 0.34
C ILE A 195 -19.56 21.83 1.41
#